data_5faac06ccc7a77f6c9987959f5d9119d
#
_entry.id   5faac06ccc7a77f6c9987959f5d9119d
#
_cell.length_a   1.000
_cell.length_b   1.000
_cell.length_c   1.000
_cell.angle_alpha   90.00
_cell.angle_beta   90.00
_cell.angle_gamma   90.00
#
_symmetry.space_group_name_H-M   'P 1'
#
loop_
_entity.id
_entity.type
_entity.pdbx_description
1 polymer ?
#
loop_
_entity_poly.entity_id
_entity_poly.type
_entity_poly.pdbx_seq_one_letter_code
_entity_poly.pdbx_strand_id
1 'polypeptide(L)'
;MDFTAADLPRVRRFTVTWAAKAGMSADAADDFVIAVNEIATNAVRHGSPRASLRLWVGAGAGIAEIRDSGHWDAALAPPSLPRRPAEQGGMGLAVARLVCDGLQIKATSAGTAVLLRMTLR
;
A
#
# COMPACT_ATOMS: atom_id res chain seq x y z
N MET A 1 -10.35 5.91 -4.84
CA MET A 1 -11.29 4.78 -4.90
C MET A 1 -11.48 4.26 -3.49
N ASP A 2 -12.73 4.21 -3.06
CA ASP A 2 -13.02 3.61 -1.76
C ASP A 2 -13.19 2.12 -1.94
N PHE A 3 -12.76 1.35 -0.96
CA PHE A 3 -12.83 -0.09 -1.07
C PHE A 3 -12.99 -0.78 0.28
N THR A 4 -13.53 -2.00 0.22
CA THR A 4 -13.64 -2.90 1.37
C THR A 4 -12.88 -4.17 1.01
N ALA A 5 -12.86 -5.14 1.92
CA ALA A 5 -12.18 -6.39 1.66
C ALA A 5 -12.72 -7.08 0.40
N ALA A 6 -14.02 -6.96 0.14
CA ALA A 6 -14.63 -7.58 -1.04
C ALA A 6 -14.14 -6.94 -2.34
N ASP A 7 -13.60 -5.74 -2.27
CA ASP A 7 -13.14 -5.00 -3.43
C ASP A 7 -11.66 -5.21 -3.75
N LEU A 8 -10.96 -5.99 -2.97
CA LEU A 8 -9.51 -6.18 -3.18
C LEU A 8 -9.15 -6.62 -4.60
N PRO A 9 -9.90 -7.55 -5.23
CA PRO A 9 -9.60 -7.88 -6.62
C PRO A 9 -9.74 -6.67 -7.55
N ARG A 10 -10.69 -5.79 -7.27
CA ARG A 10 -10.89 -4.57 -8.05
C ARG A 10 -9.75 -3.59 -7.85
N VAL A 11 -9.29 -3.46 -6.62
CA VAL A 11 -8.14 -2.62 -6.29
C VAL A 11 -6.94 -3.08 -7.10
N ARG A 12 -6.73 -4.39 -7.15
CA ARG A 12 -5.62 -4.96 -7.89
C ARG A 12 -5.71 -4.64 -9.38
N ARG A 13 -6.87 -4.87 -9.99
CA ARG A 13 -7.05 -4.59 -11.42
C ARG A 13 -6.87 -3.11 -11.73
N PHE A 14 -7.41 -2.25 -10.87
CA PHE A 14 -7.29 -0.83 -11.02
C PHE A 14 -5.81 -0.41 -11.00
N THR A 15 -5.05 -0.95 -10.08
CA THR A 15 -3.63 -0.64 -9.95
C THR A 15 -2.82 -1.13 -11.15
N VAL A 16 -3.13 -2.33 -11.64
CA VAL A 16 -2.46 -2.88 -12.82
C VAL A 16 -2.65 -1.96 -14.02
N THR A 17 -3.89 -1.56 -14.26
CA THR A 17 -4.21 -0.69 -15.39
C THR A 17 -3.54 0.66 -15.25
N TRP A 18 -3.59 1.22 -14.05
CA TRP A 18 -3.01 2.52 -13.80
C TRP A 18 -1.48 2.51 -13.98
N ALA A 19 -0.81 1.49 -13.45
CA ALA A 19 0.64 1.40 -13.53
C ALA A 19 1.12 1.32 -14.99
N ALA A 20 0.41 0.57 -15.80
CA ALA A 20 0.74 0.48 -17.22
C ALA A 20 0.60 1.83 -17.90
N LYS A 21 -0.48 2.55 -17.62
CA LYS A 21 -0.70 3.87 -18.21
C LYS A 21 0.29 4.90 -17.72
N ALA A 22 0.75 4.75 -16.49
CA ALA A 22 1.71 5.68 -15.92
C ALA A 22 3.12 5.49 -16.49
N GLY A 23 3.34 4.41 -17.23
CA GLY A 23 4.63 4.19 -17.86
C GLY A 23 5.61 3.38 -17.04
N MET A 24 5.15 2.62 -16.08
CA MET A 24 6.03 1.74 -15.32
C MET A 24 6.51 0.60 -16.20
N SER A 25 7.75 0.17 -15.99
CA SER A 25 8.23 -1.05 -16.63
C SER A 25 7.41 -2.23 -16.11
N ALA A 26 7.45 -3.35 -16.81
CA ALA A 26 6.69 -4.52 -16.39
C ALA A 26 7.09 -4.96 -14.99
N ASP A 27 8.38 -4.98 -14.71
CA ASP A 27 8.87 -5.41 -13.39
C ASP A 27 8.46 -4.42 -12.30
N ALA A 28 8.59 -3.13 -12.55
CA ALA A 28 8.20 -2.12 -11.59
C ALA A 28 6.68 -2.18 -11.33
N ALA A 29 5.92 -2.38 -12.39
CA ALA A 29 4.46 -2.47 -12.26
C ALA A 29 4.07 -3.67 -11.42
N ASP A 30 4.70 -4.82 -11.64
CA ASP A 30 4.41 -6.02 -10.86
C ASP A 30 4.70 -5.78 -9.38
N ASP A 31 5.84 -5.19 -9.07
CA ASP A 31 6.22 -4.90 -7.70
C ASP A 31 5.27 -3.90 -7.06
N PHE A 32 4.89 -2.89 -7.81
CA PHE A 32 3.97 -1.86 -7.32
C PHE A 32 2.60 -2.46 -6.99
N VAL A 33 2.10 -3.31 -7.87
CA VAL A 33 0.81 -3.98 -7.67
C VAL A 33 0.86 -4.87 -6.43
N ILE A 34 1.94 -5.61 -6.25
CA ILE A 34 2.11 -6.45 -5.07
C ILE A 34 2.07 -5.59 -3.82
N ALA A 35 2.84 -4.51 -3.81
CA ALA A 35 2.91 -3.63 -2.64
C ALA A 35 1.57 -2.99 -2.32
N VAL A 36 0.88 -2.46 -3.32
CA VAL A 36 -0.43 -1.84 -3.12
C VAL A 36 -1.41 -2.86 -2.57
N ASN A 37 -1.41 -4.06 -3.13
CA ASN A 37 -2.34 -5.10 -2.69
C ASN A 37 -2.08 -5.50 -1.24
N GLU A 38 -0.82 -5.61 -0.85
CA GLU A 38 -0.49 -5.97 0.53
C GLU A 38 -0.91 -4.90 1.51
N ILE A 39 -0.67 -3.65 1.18
CA ILE A 39 -1.04 -2.55 2.07
C ILE A 39 -2.57 -2.38 2.12
N ALA A 40 -3.24 -2.53 0.97
CA ALA A 40 -4.70 -2.45 0.93
C ALA A 40 -5.32 -3.55 1.78
N THR A 41 -4.77 -4.75 1.71
CA THR A 41 -5.24 -5.88 2.51
C THR A 41 -5.07 -5.57 3.99
N ASN A 42 -3.93 -5.03 4.37
CA ASN A 42 -3.68 -4.67 5.76
C ASN A 42 -4.65 -3.59 6.23
N ALA A 43 -4.96 -2.62 5.40
CA ALA A 43 -5.85 -1.54 5.76
C ALA A 43 -7.23 -2.05 6.14
N VAL A 44 -7.79 -2.97 5.36
CA VAL A 44 -9.13 -3.48 5.65
C VAL A 44 -9.14 -4.58 6.70
N ARG A 45 -7.99 -5.20 6.98
CA ARG A 45 -7.91 -6.21 8.03
C ARG A 45 -7.65 -5.60 9.39
N HIS A 46 -6.80 -4.59 9.45
CA HIS A 46 -6.34 -4.05 10.73
C HIS A 46 -6.82 -2.63 10.99
N GLY A 47 -7.22 -1.91 9.97
CA GLY A 47 -7.64 -0.54 10.10
C GLY A 47 -9.12 -0.40 10.27
N SER A 48 -9.85 -0.45 9.18
CA SER A 48 -11.29 -0.26 9.21
C SER A 48 -11.92 -1.09 8.11
N PRO A 49 -13.24 -1.29 8.17
CA PRO A 49 -13.92 -2.06 7.13
C PRO A 49 -13.82 -1.40 5.76
N ARG A 50 -13.58 -0.10 5.73
CA ARG A 50 -13.48 0.66 4.49
C ARG A 50 -12.20 1.45 4.47
N ALA A 51 -11.57 1.49 3.32
CA ALA A 51 -10.35 2.24 3.10
C ALA A 51 -10.42 2.95 1.76
N SER A 52 -9.45 3.79 1.48
CA SER A 52 -9.39 4.48 0.18
C SER A 52 -8.00 4.36 -0.43
N LEU A 53 -7.96 4.37 -1.74
CA LEU A 53 -6.74 4.33 -2.53
C LEU A 53 -6.70 5.49 -3.49
N ARG A 54 -5.59 6.20 -3.52
CA ARG A 54 -5.32 7.24 -4.51
C ARG A 54 -4.01 6.93 -5.20
N LEU A 55 -3.99 7.10 -6.52
CA LEU A 55 -2.79 6.87 -7.32
C LEU A 55 -2.51 8.13 -8.13
N TRP A 56 -1.26 8.56 -8.14
CA TRP A 56 -0.86 9.70 -8.97
C TRP A 56 0.62 9.61 -9.30
N VAL A 57 1.06 10.46 -10.24
CA VAL A 57 2.46 10.55 -10.62
C VAL A 57 3.00 11.85 -10.05
N GLY A 58 4.13 11.78 -9.41
CA GLY A 58 4.80 12.96 -8.89
C GLY A 58 6.30 12.74 -8.80
N ALA A 59 7.07 13.73 -9.19
CA ALA A 59 8.53 13.70 -9.12
C ALA A 59 9.15 12.46 -9.77
N GLY A 60 8.61 12.04 -10.91
CA GLY A 60 9.15 10.91 -11.65
C GLY A 60 8.82 9.56 -11.05
N ALA A 61 7.81 9.51 -10.22
CA ALA A 61 7.43 8.27 -9.57
C ALA A 61 5.93 8.08 -9.57
N GLY A 62 5.50 6.83 -9.54
CA GLY A 62 4.13 6.49 -9.25
C GLY A 62 3.97 6.45 -7.74
N ILE A 63 2.91 7.03 -7.24
CA ILE A 63 2.65 7.14 -5.82
C ILE A 63 1.27 6.57 -5.51
N ALA A 64 1.20 5.74 -4.49
CA ALA A 64 -0.06 5.21 -3.99
C ALA A 64 -0.24 5.66 -2.56
N GLU A 65 -1.43 6.15 -2.24
CA GLU A 65 -1.78 6.48 -0.87
C GLU A 65 -2.97 5.62 -0.48
N ILE A 66 -2.81 4.84 0.57
CA ILE A 66 -3.88 4.01 1.10
C ILE A 66 -4.21 4.55 2.49
N ARG A 67 -5.46 4.95 2.68
CA ARG A 67 -5.93 5.51 3.95
C ARG A 67 -7.04 4.67 4.52
N ASP A 68 -7.03 4.53 5.83
CA ASP A 68 -8.14 3.95 6.56
C ASP A 68 -8.34 4.73 7.85
N SER A 69 -9.50 4.57 8.49
CA SER A 69 -9.81 5.29 9.71
C SER A 69 -9.39 4.53 10.97
N GLY A 70 -8.81 3.35 10.79
CA GLY A 70 -8.36 2.57 11.93
C GLY A 70 -7.02 3.08 12.44
N HIS A 71 -6.65 2.58 13.57
CA HIS A 71 -5.39 2.94 14.19
C HIS A 71 -4.52 1.71 14.24
N TRP A 72 -3.63 1.59 13.28
CA TRP A 72 -2.67 0.51 13.33
C TRP A 72 -1.83 0.73 14.57
N ASP A 73 -1.48 -0.35 15.21
CA ASP A 73 -0.57 -0.27 16.32
C ASP A 73 0.71 0.36 15.82
N ALA A 74 1.14 1.42 16.48
CA ALA A 74 2.35 2.10 16.09
C ALA A 74 3.54 1.16 16.07
N ALA A 75 3.49 0.13 16.87
CA ALA A 75 4.54 -0.86 16.90
C ALA A 75 4.63 -1.62 15.59
N LEU A 76 3.56 -1.62 14.82
CA LEU A 76 3.56 -2.29 13.53
C LEU A 76 4.09 -1.37 12.45
N ALA A 77 4.00 -0.08 12.70
CA ALA A 77 4.41 0.88 11.72
C ALA A 77 5.90 1.08 11.61
N PRO A 78 6.68 0.99 12.67
CA PRO A 78 8.08 1.31 12.58
C PRO A 78 8.77 0.47 11.56
N PRO A 79 9.72 1.04 10.95
CA PRO A 79 10.53 0.34 9.99
C PRO A 79 11.23 -0.82 10.59
N SER A 80 11.35 -0.81 11.86
CA SER A 80 11.95 -1.93 12.47
C SER A 80 11.19 -3.13 12.11
N LEU A 81 11.76 -4.14 12.03
CA LEU A 81 11.31 -5.35 11.62
C LEU A 81 9.99 -5.75 12.07
N PRO A 82 9.21 -6.29 11.21
CA PRO A 82 8.01 -6.97 11.63
C PRO A 82 8.43 -8.14 12.44
N ARG A 83 7.99 -8.18 13.65
CA ARG A 83 8.24 -9.27 14.45
C ARG A 83 7.35 -10.40 14.18
N ARG A 84 7.08 -11.29 13.97
CA ARG A 84 6.13 -12.36 13.68
C ARG A 84 5.26 -11.96 12.49
N PRO A 85 5.88 -11.71 11.37
CA PRO A 85 5.17 -11.24 10.21
C PRO A 85 4.04 -12.15 9.78
N ALA A 86 4.23 -13.42 9.89
CA ALA A 86 3.21 -14.34 9.45
C ALA A 86 1.96 -14.26 10.30
N GLU A 87 2.11 -13.97 11.56
CA GLU A 87 0.99 -13.90 12.46
C GLU A 87 0.23 -12.60 12.37
N GLN A 88 0.92 -11.55 12.05
CA GLN A 88 0.33 -10.24 12.15
C GLN A 88 0.22 -9.50 10.84
N GLY A 89 0.41 -10.18 9.76
CA GLY A 89 0.37 -9.50 8.50
C GLY A 89 1.56 -8.60 8.26
N GLY A 90 2.53 -8.61 9.15
CA GLY A 90 3.70 -7.80 8.98
C GLY A 90 4.50 -8.18 7.74
N MET A 91 4.25 -9.35 7.23
CA MET A 91 4.86 -9.79 5.98
C MET A 91 4.52 -8.85 4.85
N GLY A 92 3.29 -8.32 4.83
CA GLY A 92 2.87 -7.40 3.79
C GLY A 92 3.68 -6.13 3.81
N LEU A 93 3.94 -5.56 5.00
CA LEU A 93 4.76 -4.37 5.10
C LEU A 93 6.19 -4.66 4.70
N ALA A 94 6.72 -5.81 5.10
CA ALA A 94 8.07 -6.18 4.74
C ALA A 94 8.21 -6.34 3.23
N VAL A 95 7.24 -6.97 2.59
CA VAL A 95 7.27 -7.13 1.13
C VAL A 95 7.22 -5.77 0.46
N ALA A 96 6.32 -4.89 0.91
CA ALA A 96 6.20 -3.57 0.32
C ALA A 96 7.50 -2.79 0.43
N ARG A 97 8.20 -2.89 1.56
CA ARG A 97 9.48 -2.21 1.73
C ARG A 97 10.54 -2.74 0.81
N LEU A 98 10.52 -4.04 0.56
CA LEU A 98 11.53 -4.64 -0.29
C LEU A 98 11.35 -4.29 -1.76
N VAL A 99 10.11 -4.16 -2.20
CA VAL A 99 9.85 -3.99 -3.63
C VAL A 99 9.62 -2.55 -4.08
N CYS A 100 9.28 -1.66 -3.16
CA CYS A 100 9.06 -0.25 -3.51
C CYS A 100 10.28 0.59 -3.20
N ASP A 101 10.42 1.70 -3.91
CA ASP A 101 11.53 2.62 -3.69
C ASP A 101 11.35 3.45 -2.42
N GLY A 102 10.13 3.58 -1.94
CA GLY A 102 9.87 4.29 -0.71
C GLY A 102 8.57 3.87 -0.09
N LEU A 103 8.53 3.88 1.23
CA LEU A 103 7.32 3.61 1.98
C LEU A 103 7.29 4.51 3.20
N GLN A 104 6.18 5.20 3.40
CA GLN A 104 6.00 6.09 4.52
C GLN A 104 4.65 5.83 5.17
N ILE A 105 4.63 5.74 6.48
CA ILE A 105 3.41 5.52 7.22
C ILE A 105 3.15 6.72 8.09
N LYS A 106 1.94 7.27 8.01
CA LYS A 106 1.54 8.40 8.82
C LYS A 106 0.32 8.02 9.63
N ALA A 107 0.45 8.04 10.94
CA ALA A 107 -0.66 7.79 11.83
C ALA A 107 -1.12 9.11 12.40
N THR A 108 -2.41 9.37 12.34
CA THR A 108 -3.02 10.59 12.87
C THR A 108 -4.22 10.21 13.70
N SER A 109 -4.82 11.20 14.35
CA SER A 109 -6.05 10.96 15.09
C SER A 109 -7.18 10.53 14.17
N ALA A 110 -7.09 10.84 12.90
CA ALA A 110 -8.12 10.48 11.93
C ALA A 110 -7.94 9.10 11.33
N GLY A 111 -6.80 8.46 11.56
CA GLY A 111 -6.52 7.14 11.03
C GLY A 111 -5.09 6.99 10.54
N THR A 112 -4.89 6.06 9.63
CA THR A 112 -3.56 5.75 9.11
C THR A 112 -3.51 5.98 7.61
N ALA A 113 -2.41 6.54 7.14
CA ALA A 113 -2.15 6.69 5.71
C ALA A 113 -0.80 6.07 5.40
N VAL A 114 -0.74 5.26 4.35
CA VAL A 114 0.50 4.67 3.90
C VAL A 114 0.77 5.17 2.49
N LEU A 115 1.95 5.70 2.27
CA LEU A 115 2.37 6.14 0.95
C LEU A 115 3.44 5.21 0.42
N LEU A 116 3.24 4.74 -0.80
CA LEU A 116 4.20 3.91 -1.51
C LEU A 116 4.68 4.68 -2.72
N ARG A 117 5.97 4.56 -3.01
CA ARG A 117 6.57 5.24 -4.14
C ARG A 117 7.35 4.25 -4.98
N MET A 118 7.12 4.30 -6.29
CA MET A 118 7.84 3.45 -7.25
C MET A 118 8.31 4.33 -8.40
N THR A 119 9.62 4.40 -8.59
CA THR A 119 10.19 5.20 -9.66
C THR A 119 9.71 4.71 -11.02
N LEU A 120 9.40 5.67 -11.89
CA LEU A 120 9.01 5.34 -13.25
C LEU A 120 10.29 5.18 -14.09
N ARG A 121 10.37 4.08 -14.79
CA ARG A 121 11.50 3.84 -15.68
C ARG A 121 11.12 2.91 -16.78
#